data_61bc6e5e7da430a92edf54a406e8f65e
#
_entry.id   61bc6e5e7da430a92edf54a406e8f65e
#
_cell.length_a   1.000
_cell.length_b   1.000
_cell.length_c   1.000
_cell.angle_alpha   90.00
_cell.angle_beta   90.00
_cell.angle_gamma   90.00
#
_symmetry.space_group_name_H-M   'P 1'
#
loop_
_entity.id
_entity.type
_entity.pdbx_description
1 polymer ?
#
loop_
_entity_poly.entity_id
_entity_poly.type
_entity_poly.pdbx_seq_one_letter_code
_entity_poly.pdbx_strand_id
1 'polypeptide(L)'
;MSDPFSPPSVFKCLGDATRARLTLLIVREGELCVCELIHALDDSQPKISRHLAQLRSCGLLLDRRQGQWIYYRLNPALPEWVTAVLDTTLQANQAWLKTDAQRLDTMGDRPQRASACC
;
A
#
# COMPACT_ATOMS: atom_id res chain seq x y z
N MET A 1 8.10 24.71 11.17
CA MET A 1 8.14 23.57 10.28
C MET A 1 6.99 22.66 10.55
N SER A 2 6.30 22.26 9.54
CA SER A 2 5.21 21.33 9.74
C SER A 2 5.76 19.92 9.80
N ASP A 3 5.18 19.13 10.69
CA ASP A 3 5.49 17.72 10.81
C ASP A 3 4.77 16.98 9.68
N PRO A 4 5.49 16.30 8.78
CA PRO A 4 4.85 15.58 7.68
C PRO A 4 3.93 14.46 8.17
N PHE A 5 4.14 14.01 9.40
CA PHE A 5 3.32 12.95 9.99
C PHE A 5 2.39 13.45 11.09
N SER A 6 1.95 14.70 10.98
CA SER A 6 0.93 15.18 11.89
C SER A 6 -0.37 14.40 11.69
N PRO A 7 -1.22 14.26 12.72
CA PRO A 7 -2.47 13.52 12.55
C PRO A 7 -3.33 14.00 11.38
N PRO A 8 -3.55 15.31 11.17
CA PRO A 8 -4.34 15.72 10.01
C PRO A 8 -3.73 15.29 8.67
N SER A 9 -2.41 15.38 8.55
CA SER A 9 -1.74 14.97 7.31
C SER A 9 -1.90 13.49 7.04
N VAL A 10 -1.70 12.67 8.06
CA VAL A 10 -1.81 11.21 7.95
C VAL A 10 -3.25 10.82 7.65
N PHE A 11 -4.21 11.34 8.41
CA PHE A 11 -5.61 10.97 8.23
C PHE A 11 -6.17 11.46 6.90
N LYS A 12 -5.74 12.62 6.44
CA LYS A 12 -6.13 13.11 5.12
C LYS A 12 -5.65 12.17 4.02
N CYS A 13 -4.42 11.70 4.14
CA CYS A 13 -3.85 10.79 3.16
C CYS A 13 -4.58 9.44 3.14
N LEU A 14 -5.02 8.97 4.29
CA LEU A 14 -5.73 7.70 4.43
C LEU A 14 -7.24 7.82 4.24
N GLY A 15 -7.77 9.02 4.16
CA GLY A 15 -9.22 9.27 4.13
C GLY A 15 -9.89 9.05 2.79
N ASP A 16 -9.33 8.19 1.96
CA ASP A 16 -9.89 7.80 0.67
C ASP A 16 -9.93 6.27 0.63
N ALA A 17 -11.04 5.72 0.15
CA ALA A 17 -11.21 4.26 0.14
C ALA A 17 -10.10 3.55 -0.62
N THR A 18 -9.72 4.05 -1.79
CA THR A 18 -8.67 3.44 -2.59
C THR A 18 -7.33 3.49 -1.87
N ARG A 19 -6.96 4.65 -1.32
CA ARG A 19 -5.69 4.78 -0.61
C ARG A 19 -5.64 3.94 0.66
N ALA A 20 -6.75 3.85 1.39
CA ALA A 20 -6.82 2.99 2.56
C ALA A 20 -6.63 1.53 2.19
N ARG A 21 -7.28 1.07 1.12
CA ARG A 21 -7.15 -0.32 0.65
C ARG A 21 -5.72 -0.62 0.22
N LEU A 22 -5.11 0.28 -0.55
CA LEU A 22 -3.72 0.10 -0.99
C LEU A 22 -2.78 -0.01 0.21
N THR A 23 -2.92 0.90 1.17
CA THR A 23 -2.04 0.93 2.34
C THR A 23 -2.21 -0.33 3.19
N LEU A 24 -3.44 -0.73 3.46
CA LEU A 24 -3.69 -1.91 4.30
C LEU A 24 -3.23 -3.21 3.63
N LEU A 25 -3.37 -3.32 2.31
CA LEU A 25 -2.82 -4.49 1.61
C LEU A 25 -1.31 -4.54 1.73
N ILE A 26 -0.64 -3.41 1.60
CA ILE A 26 0.82 -3.35 1.74
C ILE A 26 1.24 -3.70 3.17
N VAL A 27 0.51 -3.22 4.17
CA VAL A 27 0.79 -3.61 5.57
C VAL A 27 0.65 -5.11 5.75
N ARG A 28 -0.40 -5.69 5.18
CA ARG A 28 -0.67 -7.12 5.29
C ARG A 28 0.44 -7.95 4.65
N GLU A 29 0.92 -7.53 3.48
CA GLU A 29 1.87 -8.32 2.68
C GLU A 29 3.34 -7.92 2.89
N GLY A 30 3.59 -6.75 3.44
CA GLY A 30 4.94 -6.20 3.59
C GLY A 30 5.38 -5.37 2.41
N GLU A 31 5.25 -5.87 1.21
CA GLU A 31 5.62 -5.17 -0.02
C GLU A 31 4.79 -5.72 -1.17
N LEU A 32 4.32 -4.83 -2.04
CA LEU A 32 3.55 -5.23 -3.21
C LEU A 32 3.98 -4.44 -4.44
N CYS A 33 3.98 -5.12 -5.58
CA CYS A 33 4.23 -4.51 -6.87
C CYS A 33 2.98 -3.77 -7.35
N VAL A 34 3.18 -2.75 -8.18
CA VAL A 34 2.06 -2.02 -8.79
C VAL A 34 1.08 -2.96 -9.47
N CYS A 35 1.58 -3.96 -10.21
CA CYS A 35 0.71 -4.91 -10.91
C CYS A 35 -0.15 -5.73 -9.95
N GLU A 36 0.39 -6.07 -8.78
CA GLU A 36 -0.38 -6.77 -7.77
C GLU A 36 -1.49 -5.89 -7.19
N LEU A 37 -1.20 -4.62 -6.98
CA LEU A 37 -2.17 -3.68 -6.43
C LEU A 37 -3.30 -3.38 -7.43
N ILE A 38 -2.96 -3.24 -8.71
CA ILE A 38 -3.96 -3.06 -9.76
C ILE A 38 -4.90 -4.26 -9.80
N HIS A 39 -4.34 -5.45 -9.75
CA HIS A 39 -5.13 -6.67 -9.77
C HIS A 39 -6.01 -6.81 -8.52
N ALA A 40 -5.44 -6.56 -7.35
CA ALA A 40 -6.16 -6.71 -6.09
C ALA A 40 -7.35 -5.77 -5.98
N LEU A 41 -7.18 -4.52 -6.41
CA LEU A 41 -8.25 -3.54 -6.34
C LEU A 41 -9.20 -3.60 -7.54
N ASP A 42 -8.82 -4.35 -8.58
CA ASP A 42 -9.61 -4.46 -9.81
C ASP A 42 -9.93 -3.07 -10.37
N ASP A 43 -8.92 -2.25 -10.50
CA ASP A 43 -9.08 -0.87 -10.93
C ASP A 43 -8.03 -0.52 -11.99
N SER A 44 -8.14 0.65 -12.59
CA SER A 44 -7.26 1.04 -13.69
C SER A 44 -5.87 1.42 -13.20
N GLN A 45 -4.87 1.18 -14.05
CA GLN A 45 -3.50 1.56 -13.75
C GLN A 45 -3.36 3.06 -13.48
N PRO A 46 -3.94 3.97 -14.30
CA PRO A 46 -3.79 5.39 -14.01
C PRO A 46 -4.33 5.81 -12.65
N LYS A 47 -5.47 5.25 -12.25
CA LYS A 47 -6.05 5.57 -10.95
C LYS A 47 -5.19 5.06 -9.81
N ILE A 48 -4.76 3.79 -9.89
CA ILE A 48 -3.93 3.20 -8.85
C ILE A 48 -2.60 3.95 -8.75
N SER A 49 -1.96 4.23 -9.89
CA SER A 49 -0.68 4.94 -9.90
C SER A 49 -0.78 6.33 -9.31
N ARG A 50 -1.90 7.03 -9.57
CA ARG A 50 -2.13 8.37 -9.01
C ARG A 50 -2.24 8.31 -7.49
N HIS A 51 -2.98 7.35 -6.97
CA HIS A 51 -3.14 7.20 -5.52
C HIS A 51 -1.84 6.76 -4.85
N LEU A 52 -1.06 5.88 -5.49
CA LEU A 52 0.25 5.49 -4.97
C LEU A 52 1.20 6.68 -4.91
N ALA A 53 1.16 7.55 -5.93
CA ALA A 53 1.98 8.76 -5.92
C ALA A 53 1.60 9.68 -4.77
N GLN A 54 0.31 9.79 -4.45
CA GLN A 54 -0.14 10.57 -3.30
C GLN A 54 0.34 9.98 -1.99
N LEU A 55 0.26 8.66 -1.84
CA LEU A 55 0.74 7.97 -0.64
C LEU A 55 2.25 8.13 -0.46
N ARG A 56 3.00 8.09 -1.56
CA ARG A 56 4.44 8.35 -1.52
C ARG A 56 4.73 9.80 -1.16
N SER A 57 3.99 10.73 -1.76
CA SER A 57 4.18 12.16 -1.53
C SER A 57 3.94 12.57 -0.08
N CYS A 58 2.98 11.94 0.60
CA CYS A 58 2.72 12.23 2.01
C CYS A 58 3.63 11.45 2.96
N GLY A 59 4.52 10.62 2.43
CA GLY A 59 5.52 9.93 3.23
C GLY A 59 5.09 8.59 3.81
N LEU A 60 3.88 8.12 3.52
CA LEU A 60 3.43 6.82 4.06
C LEU A 60 4.11 5.65 3.37
N LEU A 61 4.33 5.75 2.06
CA LEU A 61 4.93 4.67 1.29
C LEU A 61 6.25 5.10 0.66
N LEU A 62 7.14 4.12 0.49
CA LEU A 62 8.33 4.23 -0.33
C LEU A 62 8.18 3.27 -1.50
N ASP A 63 8.84 3.60 -2.60
CA ASP A 63 8.89 2.71 -3.75
C ASP A 63 10.33 2.31 -4.03
N ARG A 64 10.48 1.19 -4.73
CA ARG A 64 11.76 0.77 -5.27
C ARG A 64 11.54 0.10 -6.62
N ARG A 65 12.50 0.26 -7.50
CA ARG A 65 12.46 -0.39 -8.81
C ARG A 65 13.36 -1.62 -8.78
N GLN A 66 12.86 -2.72 -9.33
CA GLN A 66 13.64 -3.92 -9.54
C GLN A 66 13.34 -4.43 -10.95
N GLY A 67 14.27 -4.21 -11.87
CA GLY A 67 14.02 -4.50 -13.27
C GLY A 67 12.89 -3.65 -13.82
N GLN A 68 11.88 -4.31 -14.36
CA GLN A 68 10.69 -3.63 -14.88
C GLN A 68 9.60 -3.43 -13.83
N TRP A 69 9.83 -3.93 -12.61
CA TRP A 69 8.83 -3.91 -11.55
C TRP A 69 9.05 -2.76 -10.60
N ILE A 70 7.95 -2.16 -10.12
CA ILE A 70 7.99 -1.11 -9.09
C ILE A 70 7.22 -1.65 -7.90
N TYR A 71 7.90 -1.69 -6.75
CA TYR A 71 7.34 -2.20 -5.50
C TYR A 71 7.10 -1.07 -4.52
N TYR A 72 6.06 -1.20 -3.73
CA TYR A 72 5.72 -0.24 -2.68
C TYR A 72 5.70 -0.93 -1.32
N ARG A 73 6.22 -0.25 -0.31
CA ARG A 73 6.23 -0.70 1.07
C ARG A 73 6.02 0.47 2.00
N LEU A 74 5.69 0.20 3.26
CA LEU A 74 5.59 1.27 4.25
C LEU A 74 6.95 1.92 4.44
N ASN A 75 6.94 3.22 4.64
CA ASN A 75 8.13 3.97 4.99
C ASN A 75 8.60 3.53 6.38
N PRO A 76 9.83 2.98 6.52
CA PRO A 76 10.31 2.53 7.82
C PRO A 76 10.56 3.66 8.82
N ALA A 77 10.58 4.91 8.36
CA ALA A 77 10.75 6.06 9.24
C ALA A 77 9.43 6.58 9.81
N LEU A 78 8.30 5.90 9.58
CA LEU A 78 7.01 6.33 10.14
C LEU A 78 7.05 6.30 11.66
N PRO A 79 6.42 7.29 12.32
CA PRO A 79 6.28 7.24 13.77
C PRO A 79 5.52 6.00 14.20
N GLU A 80 5.86 5.49 15.39
CA GLU A 80 5.23 4.29 15.92
C GLU A 80 3.71 4.40 15.99
N TRP A 81 3.17 5.59 16.30
CA TRP A 81 1.72 5.74 16.39
C TRP A 81 1.03 5.52 15.03
N VAL A 82 1.72 5.86 13.93
CA VAL A 82 1.16 5.64 12.59
C VAL A 82 1.09 4.15 12.29
N THR A 83 2.17 3.43 12.52
CA THR A 83 2.16 1.97 12.29
C THR A 83 1.16 1.28 13.20
N ALA A 84 1.01 1.75 14.44
CA ALA A 84 0.02 1.20 15.36
C ALA A 84 -1.42 1.41 14.85
N VAL A 85 -1.71 2.60 14.32
CA VAL A 85 -3.02 2.88 13.73
C VAL A 85 -3.28 1.96 12.55
N LEU A 86 -2.29 1.79 11.68
CA LEU A 86 -2.43 0.94 10.49
C LEU A 86 -2.64 -0.53 10.89
N ASP A 87 -1.87 -1.03 11.83
CA ASP A 87 -2.00 -2.41 12.30
C ASP A 87 -3.37 -2.65 12.93
N THR A 88 -3.80 -1.75 13.80
CA THR A 88 -5.11 -1.86 14.44
C THR A 88 -6.23 -1.81 13.40
N THR A 89 -6.10 -0.92 12.43
CA THR A 89 -7.11 -0.78 11.37
C THR A 89 -7.19 -2.05 10.53
N LEU A 90 -6.05 -2.62 10.19
CA LEU A 90 -6.01 -3.87 9.42
C LEU A 90 -6.67 -5.00 10.19
N GLN A 91 -6.31 -5.19 11.46
CA GLN A 91 -6.85 -6.28 12.26
C GLN A 91 -8.35 -6.16 12.47
N ALA A 92 -8.84 -4.94 12.64
CA ALA A 92 -10.26 -4.71 12.90
C ALA A 92 -11.12 -4.72 11.62
N ASN A 93 -10.50 -4.67 10.44
CA ASN A 93 -11.24 -4.49 9.19
C ASN A 93 -10.86 -5.51 8.12
N GLN A 94 -10.51 -6.72 8.52
CA GLN A 94 -10.13 -7.76 7.56
C GLN A 94 -11.29 -8.11 6.62
N ALA A 95 -12.51 -8.08 7.12
CA ALA A 95 -13.67 -8.35 6.28
C ALA A 95 -13.84 -7.30 5.17
N TRP A 96 -13.55 -6.06 5.50
CA TRP A 96 -13.63 -4.98 4.52
C TRP A 96 -12.61 -5.15 3.39
N LEU A 97 -11.45 -5.73 3.72
CA LEU A 97 -10.37 -5.93 2.76
C LEU A 97 -10.44 -7.29 2.06
N LYS A 98 -11.40 -8.13 2.42
CA LYS A 98 -11.42 -9.54 2.03
C LYS A 98 -11.40 -9.76 0.52
N THR A 99 -12.19 -9.02 -0.23
CA THR A 99 -12.27 -9.20 -1.68
C THR A 99 -10.94 -8.86 -2.35
N ASP A 100 -10.31 -7.76 -1.92
CA ASP A 100 -9.03 -7.35 -2.47
C ASP A 100 -7.96 -8.40 -2.15
N ALA A 101 -7.94 -8.88 -0.92
CA ALA A 101 -6.98 -9.90 -0.49
C ALA A 101 -7.18 -11.21 -1.26
N GLN A 102 -8.43 -11.60 -1.52
CA GLN A 102 -8.70 -12.81 -2.29
C GLN A 102 -8.23 -12.69 -3.73
N ARG A 103 -8.43 -11.56 -4.36
CA ARG A 103 -7.92 -11.34 -5.72
C ARG A 103 -6.41 -11.49 -5.76
N LEU A 104 -5.74 -10.93 -4.77
CA LEU A 104 -4.28 -11.00 -4.68
C LEU A 104 -3.82 -12.45 -4.47
N ASP A 105 -4.47 -13.16 -3.54
CA ASP A 105 -4.07 -14.53 -3.20
C ASP A 105 -4.27 -15.50 -4.37
N THR A 106 -5.19 -15.21 -5.27
CA THR A 106 -5.46 -16.06 -6.45
C THR A 106 -4.80 -15.57 -7.72
N MET A 107 -4.02 -14.49 -7.65
CA MET A 107 -3.31 -13.96 -8.82
C MET A 107 -2.21 -14.90 -9.24
N GLY A 108 -2.21 -15.32 -10.53
CA GLY A 108 -1.27 -16.31 -11.02
C GLY A 108 0.12 -15.80 -11.36
N ASP A 109 0.22 -14.53 -11.75
CA ASP A 109 1.46 -13.98 -12.28
C ASP A 109 2.16 -13.03 -11.31
N ARG A 110 2.21 -13.39 -10.05
CA ARG A 110 2.85 -12.51 -9.07
C ARG A 110 4.37 -12.52 -9.22
N PRO A 111 5.02 -11.35 -9.17
CA PRO A 111 6.47 -11.29 -9.25
C PRO A 111 7.12 -12.04 -8.09
N GLN A 112 8.25 -12.68 -8.38
CA GLN A 112 9.04 -13.34 -7.35
C GLN A 112 10.05 -12.36 -6.80
N ARG A 113 9.98 -12.14 -5.50
CA ARG A 113 10.83 -11.15 -4.86
C ARG A 113 12.14 -11.70 -4.38
N ALA A 114 12.06 -12.90 -3.87
CA ALA A 114 13.24 -13.47 -3.23
C ALA A 114 14.37 -13.72 -4.21
N SER A 115 14.05 -14.09 -5.40
CA SER A 115 15.06 -14.36 -6.35
C SER A 115 15.33 -13.23 -7.22
N ALA A 116 14.75 -12.43 -7.03
CA ALA A 116 14.94 -11.43 -7.68
C ALA A 116 14.71 -11.19 -8.75
N CYS A 117 14.28 -11.34 -9.06
CA CYS A 117 14.23 -11.30 -10.05
C CYS A 117 13.50 -10.91 -10.74
N CYS A 118 12.91 -10.43 -10.97
CA CYS A 118 12.11 -10.10 -11.98
C CYS A 118 12.71 -9.20 -12.86
#